data_ac8cdd48cf8bb0748f3b529aeb505591
#
_entry.id   ac8cdd48cf8bb0748f3b529aeb505591
#
_cell.length_a   1.000
_cell.length_b   1.000
_cell.length_c   1.000
_cell.angle_alpha   90.00
_cell.angle_beta   90.00
_cell.angle_gamma   90.00
#
_symmetry.space_group_name_H-M   'P 1'
#
loop_
_entity.id
_entity.type
_entity.pdbx_description
1 polymer ?
#
loop_
_entity_poly.entity_id
_entity_poly.type
_entity_poly.pdbx_seq_one_letter_code
_entity_poly.pdbx_strand_id
1 'polypeptide(L)'
;GYDLKWIYGGYGYFDNMNAFLGGNGFRVVDRTAWADGEITFANAWGAADEDTFAKVIKEADKSYASGKPFLTLLLTISNHRPYTYPSGKVSLTGGREGGVQYADYAIGEFLRRAESKPWFDNTIFVFVADHTAGAAGDEEIDLEGHHIPWIIYAPKLVKARRIDMPVSQLDVLPTLLGLLNFDYESRFYGQDALSPDYESRFFVSNFQKIGYVKNGAGVILK
;
A
#
# COMPACT_ATOMS: atom_id res chain seq x y z
N GLY A 1 -9.02 -2.60 20.92
CA GLY A 1 -8.06 -2.28 19.88
C GLY A 1 -8.48 -2.83 18.52
N TYR A 2 -7.78 -2.43 17.49
CA TYR A 2 -7.99 -2.90 16.12
C TYR A 2 -7.56 -4.36 15.95
N ASP A 3 -8.26 -5.11 15.06
CA ASP A 3 -7.79 -6.39 14.53
C ASP A 3 -6.79 -6.09 13.40
N LEU A 4 -5.50 -6.28 13.67
CA LEU A 4 -4.41 -5.96 12.75
C LEU A 4 -4.06 -7.18 11.91
N LYS A 5 -4.07 -7.05 10.57
CA LYS A 5 -3.73 -8.13 9.65
C LYS A 5 -2.71 -7.67 8.62
N TRP A 6 -1.72 -8.52 8.39
CA TRP A 6 -0.81 -8.45 7.27
C TRP A 6 -1.16 -9.53 6.26
N ILE A 7 -1.57 -9.14 5.04
CA ILE A 7 -1.95 -10.08 3.98
C ILE A 7 -0.93 -10.00 2.85
N TYR A 8 -0.41 -11.15 2.47
CA TYR A 8 0.55 -11.27 1.39
C TYR A 8 0.34 -12.57 0.61
N GLY A 9 0.22 -12.48 -0.72
CA GLY A 9 0.05 -13.65 -1.59
C GLY A 9 1.32 -14.48 -1.77
N GLY A 10 2.47 -13.99 -1.33
CA GLY A 10 3.76 -14.68 -1.31
C GLY A 10 4.13 -15.22 0.06
N TYR A 11 5.40 -15.60 0.21
CA TYR A 11 5.96 -16.12 1.46
C TYR A 11 6.61 -14.97 2.25
N GLY A 12 6.05 -14.63 3.39
CA GLY A 12 6.42 -13.46 4.18
C GLY A 12 7.75 -13.56 4.94
N TYR A 13 8.50 -14.67 4.79
CA TYR A 13 9.89 -14.71 5.23
C TYR A 13 10.80 -13.83 4.37
N PHE A 14 10.37 -13.48 3.15
CA PHE A 14 11.05 -12.53 2.28
C PHE A 14 11.16 -11.18 3.00
N ASP A 15 12.35 -10.56 2.94
CA ASP A 15 12.67 -9.30 3.64
C ASP A 15 12.29 -9.26 5.13
N ASN A 16 12.22 -10.43 5.75
CA ASN A 16 11.87 -10.56 7.18
C ASN A 16 10.50 -9.95 7.55
N MET A 17 9.59 -9.80 6.59
CA MET A 17 8.29 -9.13 6.78
C MET A 17 7.44 -9.78 7.86
N ASN A 18 7.39 -11.12 7.92
CA ASN A 18 6.62 -11.83 8.93
C ASN A 18 7.10 -11.53 10.36
N ALA A 19 8.42 -11.48 10.57
CA ALA A 19 8.97 -11.17 11.89
C ALA A 19 8.74 -9.70 12.25
N PHE A 20 8.94 -8.78 11.30
CA PHE A 20 8.73 -7.35 11.51
C PHE A 20 7.26 -7.04 11.82
N LEU A 21 6.34 -7.48 10.98
CA LEU A 21 4.92 -7.17 11.13
C LEU A 21 4.29 -7.95 12.30
N GLY A 22 4.65 -9.22 12.47
CA GLY A 22 4.23 -10.00 13.62
C GLY A 22 4.71 -9.42 14.95
N GLY A 23 5.96 -8.93 15.00
CA GLY A 23 6.52 -8.23 16.16
C GLY A 23 5.82 -6.89 16.46
N ASN A 24 5.18 -6.27 15.44
CA ASN A 24 4.36 -5.06 15.57
C ASN A 24 2.86 -5.35 15.77
N GLY A 25 2.50 -6.59 16.10
CA GLY A 25 1.14 -6.96 16.50
C GLY A 25 0.21 -7.34 15.36
N PHE A 26 0.70 -7.45 14.12
CA PHE A 26 -0.11 -7.93 13.01
C PHE A 26 -0.22 -9.45 13.02
N ARG A 27 -1.44 -9.95 12.80
CA ARG A 27 -1.63 -11.35 12.45
C ARG A 27 -1.21 -11.57 10.99
N VAL A 28 -0.20 -12.39 10.82
CA VAL A 28 0.33 -12.72 9.49
C VAL A 28 -0.63 -13.66 8.77
N VAL A 29 -1.00 -13.31 7.54
CA VAL A 29 -1.83 -14.10 6.61
C VAL A 29 -1.08 -14.17 5.28
N ASP A 30 0.12 -14.74 5.30
CA ASP A 30 0.89 -14.99 4.09
C ASP A 30 0.41 -16.27 3.38
N ARG A 31 1.04 -16.62 2.27
CA ARG A 31 0.66 -17.78 1.45
C ARG A 31 0.49 -19.10 2.22
N THR A 32 1.20 -19.28 3.33
CA THR A 32 1.09 -20.50 4.15
C THR A 32 -0.24 -20.63 4.89
N ALA A 33 -0.97 -19.52 5.07
CA ALA A 33 -2.27 -19.47 5.72
C ALA A 33 -3.46 -19.52 4.72
N TRP A 34 -3.19 -19.75 3.44
CA TRP A 34 -4.23 -19.79 2.42
C TRP A 34 -4.70 -21.23 2.21
N ALA A 35 -6.01 -21.41 2.05
CA ALA A 35 -6.59 -22.71 1.78
C ALA A 35 -6.46 -23.09 0.29
N ASP A 36 -6.57 -24.37 0.00
CA ASP A 36 -6.63 -24.89 -1.36
C ASP A 36 -7.77 -24.19 -2.13
N GLY A 37 -7.49 -23.79 -3.37
CA GLY A 37 -8.44 -23.12 -4.25
C GLY A 37 -8.59 -21.61 -4.02
N GLU A 38 -7.94 -21.03 -3.02
CA GLU A 38 -7.90 -19.56 -2.84
C GLU A 38 -6.90 -18.87 -3.81
N ILE A 39 -6.06 -19.65 -4.48
CA ILE A 39 -5.09 -19.15 -5.45
C ILE A 39 -5.45 -19.73 -6.81
N THR A 40 -5.85 -18.87 -7.75
CA THR A 40 -6.18 -19.26 -9.12
C THR A 40 -5.00 -19.03 -10.08
N PHE A 41 -4.14 -18.09 -9.74
CA PHE A 41 -2.91 -17.81 -10.47
C PHE A 41 -1.82 -17.34 -9.52
N ALA A 42 -0.59 -17.79 -9.76
CA ALA A 42 0.57 -17.33 -9.01
C ALA A 42 1.82 -17.27 -9.89
N ASN A 43 2.76 -16.42 -9.51
CA ASN A 43 4.11 -16.40 -10.05
C ASN A 43 5.16 -16.60 -8.94
N ALA A 44 6.42 -16.32 -9.23
CA ALA A 44 7.51 -16.48 -8.25
C ALA A 44 7.33 -15.62 -6.98
N TRP A 45 6.61 -14.52 -7.06
CA TRP A 45 6.39 -13.58 -5.96
C TRP A 45 5.17 -13.91 -5.11
N GLY A 46 4.16 -14.55 -5.70
CA GLY A 46 2.96 -14.89 -4.96
C GLY A 46 1.71 -15.05 -5.83
N ALA A 47 0.56 -15.03 -5.17
CA ALA A 47 -0.75 -15.06 -5.78
C ALA A 47 -1.06 -13.75 -6.52
N ALA A 48 -1.81 -13.84 -7.61
CA ALA A 48 -2.28 -12.67 -8.35
C ALA A 48 -3.07 -11.71 -7.47
N ASP A 49 -3.07 -10.43 -7.86
CA ASP A 49 -3.70 -9.38 -7.05
C ASP A 49 -5.20 -9.62 -6.86
N GLU A 50 -5.92 -10.17 -7.85
CA GLU A 50 -7.34 -10.53 -7.68
C GLU A 50 -7.57 -11.56 -6.55
N ASP A 51 -6.72 -12.60 -6.47
CA ASP A 51 -6.78 -13.60 -5.40
C ASP A 51 -6.45 -12.97 -4.05
N THR A 52 -5.44 -12.09 -4.05
CA THR A 52 -5.02 -11.38 -2.85
C THR A 52 -6.11 -10.45 -2.34
N PHE A 53 -6.77 -9.69 -3.21
CA PHE A 53 -7.92 -8.86 -2.84
C PHE A 53 -9.13 -9.68 -2.41
N ALA A 54 -9.36 -10.87 -3.00
CA ALA A 54 -10.40 -11.78 -2.52
C ALA A 54 -10.12 -12.23 -1.07
N LYS A 55 -8.86 -12.51 -0.75
CA LYS A 55 -8.44 -12.82 0.62
C LYS A 55 -8.66 -11.66 1.57
N VAL A 56 -8.34 -10.42 1.15
CA VAL A 56 -8.61 -9.20 1.94
C VAL A 56 -10.09 -9.10 2.28
N ILE A 57 -11.00 -9.24 1.32
CA ILE A 57 -12.44 -9.19 1.58
C ILE A 57 -12.86 -10.26 2.60
N LYS A 58 -12.39 -11.51 2.42
CA LYS A 58 -12.70 -12.60 3.34
C LYS A 58 -12.22 -12.33 4.77
N GLU A 59 -11.04 -11.77 4.93
CA GLU A 59 -10.49 -11.43 6.23
C GLU A 59 -11.14 -10.18 6.85
N ALA A 60 -11.53 -9.20 6.05
CA ALA A 60 -12.31 -8.04 6.50
C ALA A 60 -13.71 -8.46 6.97
N ASP A 61 -14.39 -9.35 6.24
CA ASP A 61 -15.68 -9.91 6.65
C ASP A 61 -15.60 -10.60 8.02
N LYS A 62 -14.52 -11.35 8.29
CA LYS A 62 -14.28 -11.99 9.59
C LYS A 62 -14.07 -10.96 10.71
N SER A 63 -13.28 -9.92 10.46
CA SER A 63 -13.04 -8.86 11.44
C SER A 63 -14.34 -8.12 11.75
N TYR A 64 -15.09 -7.75 10.73
CA TYR A 64 -16.38 -7.07 10.88
C TYR A 64 -17.38 -7.93 11.68
N ALA A 65 -17.49 -9.22 11.36
CA ALA A 65 -18.36 -10.15 12.10
C ALA A 65 -17.97 -10.31 13.58
N SER A 66 -16.70 -10.08 13.92
CA SER A 66 -16.24 -10.09 15.32
C SER A 66 -16.56 -8.81 16.10
N GLY A 67 -17.13 -7.79 15.44
CA GLY A 67 -17.44 -6.48 16.03
C GLY A 67 -16.22 -5.60 16.32
N LYS A 68 -15.03 -5.95 15.80
CA LYS A 68 -13.82 -5.17 16.03
C LYS A 68 -13.51 -4.28 14.82
N PRO A 69 -13.06 -3.04 15.05
CA PRO A 69 -12.44 -2.27 13.99
C PRO A 69 -11.18 -3.01 13.49
N PHE A 70 -10.83 -2.87 12.23
CA PHE A 70 -9.70 -3.59 11.66
C PHE A 70 -8.79 -2.68 10.85
N LEU A 71 -7.52 -3.06 10.80
CA LEU A 71 -6.53 -2.52 9.87
C LEU A 71 -5.90 -3.70 9.10
N THR A 72 -6.05 -3.67 7.79
CA THR A 72 -5.41 -4.64 6.91
C THR A 72 -4.31 -3.96 6.11
N LEU A 73 -3.08 -4.40 6.31
CA LEU A 73 -1.95 -4.05 5.47
C LEU A 73 -1.78 -5.15 4.41
N LEU A 74 -1.62 -4.74 3.16
CA LEU A 74 -1.57 -5.63 2.00
C LEU A 74 -0.39 -5.24 1.11
N LEU A 75 0.36 -6.22 0.62
CA LEU A 75 1.32 -6.05 -0.47
C LEU A 75 0.84 -6.82 -1.69
N THR A 76 0.68 -6.12 -2.82
CA THR A 76 0.36 -6.69 -4.14
C THR A 76 1.64 -7.07 -4.89
N ILE A 77 1.54 -7.92 -5.91
CA ILE A 77 2.73 -8.42 -6.61
C ILE A 77 2.65 -8.33 -8.14
N SER A 78 1.47 -8.14 -8.72
CA SER A 78 1.29 -8.32 -10.17
C SER A 78 1.97 -7.23 -11.01
N ASN A 79 2.20 -6.04 -10.42
CA ASN A 79 2.99 -4.99 -11.04
C ASN A 79 4.50 -5.09 -10.77
N HIS A 80 4.99 -6.24 -10.34
CA HIS A 80 6.41 -6.54 -10.18
C HIS A 80 6.93 -7.43 -11.31
N ARG A 81 8.21 -7.32 -11.67
CA ARG A 81 8.85 -8.26 -12.61
C ARG A 81 8.61 -9.70 -12.16
N PRO A 82 8.27 -10.63 -13.03
CA PRO A 82 8.26 -10.58 -14.51
C PRO A 82 6.96 -10.03 -15.14
N TYR A 83 6.11 -9.32 -14.41
CA TYR A 83 4.85 -8.73 -14.88
C TYR A 83 3.88 -9.77 -15.47
N THR A 84 3.73 -10.88 -14.75
CA THR A 84 2.83 -11.97 -15.15
C THR A 84 1.56 -11.96 -14.33
N TYR A 85 0.43 -12.12 -14.99
CA TYR A 85 -0.91 -12.07 -14.43
C TYR A 85 -1.86 -12.98 -15.25
N PRO A 86 -3.08 -13.28 -14.76
CA PRO A 86 -4.05 -14.09 -15.47
C PRO A 86 -4.38 -13.51 -16.85
N SER A 87 -4.40 -14.35 -17.88
CA SER A 87 -4.73 -13.93 -19.25
C SER A 87 -6.19 -13.53 -19.40
N GLY A 88 -6.48 -12.66 -20.37
CA GLY A 88 -7.85 -12.27 -20.74
C GLY A 88 -8.52 -11.29 -19.77
N LYS A 89 -7.79 -10.75 -18.80
CA LYS A 89 -8.32 -9.76 -17.83
C LYS A 89 -8.20 -8.33 -18.33
N VAL A 90 -7.15 -8.06 -19.07
CA VAL A 90 -6.83 -6.75 -19.64
C VAL A 90 -6.39 -6.88 -21.09
N SER A 91 -6.33 -5.77 -21.82
CA SER A 91 -6.02 -5.77 -23.24
C SER A 91 -4.56 -6.09 -23.56
N LEU A 92 -3.64 -5.72 -22.66
CA LEU A 92 -2.21 -6.02 -22.81
C LEU A 92 -1.89 -7.43 -22.32
N THR A 93 -0.94 -8.10 -22.96
CA THR A 93 -0.64 -9.52 -22.75
C THR A 93 0.66 -9.75 -21.97
N GLY A 94 1.16 -8.76 -21.27
CA GLY A 94 2.38 -8.84 -20.48
C GLY A 94 3.20 -7.55 -20.51
N GLY A 95 4.40 -7.61 -19.93
CA GLY A 95 5.28 -6.44 -19.81
C GLY A 95 4.82 -5.49 -18.71
N ARG A 96 5.63 -4.45 -18.47
CA ARG A 96 5.40 -3.48 -17.40
C ARG A 96 4.05 -2.77 -17.53
N GLU A 97 3.71 -2.30 -18.72
CA GLU A 97 2.45 -1.60 -18.98
C GLU A 97 1.24 -2.51 -18.72
N GLY A 98 1.33 -3.77 -19.14
CA GLY A 98 0.32 -4.78 -18.83
C GLY A 98 0.20 -5.05 -17.34
N GLY A 99 1.30 -5.09 -16.61
CA GLY A 99 1.32 -5.22 -15.14
C GLY A 99 0.58 -4.05 -14.45
N VAL A 100 0.83 -2.81 -14.89
CA VAL A 100 0.11 -1.62 -14.40
C VAL A 100 -1.38 -1.71 -14.72
N GLN A 101 -1.74 -2.05 -15.97
CA GLN A 101 -3.13 -2.19 -16.37
C GLN A 101 -3.87 -3.27 -15.57
N TYR A 102 -3.19 -4.39 -15.28
CA TYR A 102 -3.77 -5.45 -14.47
C TYR A 102 -3.91 -5.07 -13.00
N ALA A 103 -2.93 -4.38 -12.41
CA ALA A 103 -3.03 -3.90 -11.04
C ALA A 103 -4.20 -2.92 -10.87
N ASP A 104 -4.37 -1.97 -11.81
CA ASP A 104 -5.50 -1.04 -11.84
C ASP A 104 -6.85 -1.79 -11.95
N TYR A 105 -6.94 -2.74 -12.88
CA TYR A 105 -8.10 -3.62 -13.02
C TYR A 105 -8.43 -4.36 -11.72
N ALA A 106 -7.44 -4.96 -11.08
CA ALA A 106 -7.63 -5.72 -9.85
C ALA A 106 -8.10 -4.84 -8.68
N ILE A 107 -7.59 -3.61 -8.56
CA ILE A 107 -8.05 -2.60 -7.60
C ILE A 107 -9.51 -2.24 -7.88
N GLY A 108 -9.87 -1.97 -9.14
CA GLY A 108 -11.24 -1.66 -9.55
C GLY A 108 -12.21 -2.77 -9.20
N GLU A 109 -11.88 -4.02 -9.49
CA GLU A 109 -12.68 -5.20 -9.13
C GLU A 109 -12.80 -5.39 -7.61
N PHE A 110 -11.72 -5.14 -6.88
CA PHE A 110 -11.76 -5.17 -5.42
C PHE A 110 -12.76 -4.15 -4.86
N LEU A 111 -12.67 -2.89 -5.27
CA LEU A 111 -13.56 -1.83 -4.80
C LEU A 111 -15.02 -2.13 -5.15
N ARG A 112 -15.30 -2.56 -6.40
CA ARG A 112 -16.64 -2.93 -6.85
C ARG A 112 -17.25 -4.07 -6.01
N ARG A 113 -16.45 -5.07 -5.64
CA ARG A 113 -16.88 -6.17 -4.76
C ARG A 113 -17.03 -5.73 -3.30
N ALA A 114 -16.20 -4.80 -2.85
CA ALA A 114 -16.26 -4.26 -1.50
C ALA A 114 -17.49 -3.36 -1.27
N GLU A 115 -17.96 -2.64 -2.30
CA GLU A 115 -19.13 -1.75 -2.21
C GLU A 115 -20.40 -2.44 -1.64
N SER A 116 -20.56 -3.74 -1.86
CA SER A 116 -21.68 -4.51 -1.31
C SER A 116 -21.50 -4.92 0.16
N LYS A 117 -20.36 -4.60 0.77
CA LYS A 117 -20.02 -5.05 2.12
C LYS A 117 -20.46 -4.05 3.19
N PRO A 118 -20.96 -4.53 4.33
CA PRO A 118 -21.48 -3.66 5.39
C PRO A 118 -20.40 -2.76 6.04
N TRP A 119 -19.14 -3.09 5.86
CA TRP A 119 -18.00 -2.30 6.37
C TRP A 119 -17.49 -1.25 5.39
N PHE A 120 -17.93 -1.26 4.12
CA PHE A 120 -17.38 -0.41 3.06
C PHE A 120 -17.49 1.08 3.38
N ASP A 121 -18.67 1.56 3.74
CA ASP A 121 -18.92 2.98 3.99
C ASP A 121 -18.18 3.54 5.21
N ASN A 122 -17.70 2.66 6.10
CA ASN A 122 -16.91 3.01 7.29
C ASN A 122 -15.45 2.56 7.17
N THR A 123 -14.93 2.50 5.95
CA THR A 123 -13.56 2.08 5.68
C THR A 123 -12.81 3.14 4.89
N ILE A 124 -11.57 3.42 5.29
CA ILE A 124 -10.62 4.24 4.53
C ILE A 124 -9.71 3.28 3.76
N PHE A 125 -9.77 3.34 2.44
CA PHE A 125 -8.87 2.60 1.55
C PHE A 125 -7.69 3.50 1.20
N VAL A 126 -6.49 2.96 1.33
CA VAL A 126 -5.25 3.67 1.05
C VAL A 126 -4.46 2.89 0.02
N PHE A 127 -4.17 3.54 -1.10
CA PHE A 127 -3.33 3.00 -2.16
C PHE A 127 -2.06 3.83 -2.23
N VAL A 128 -0.94 3.21 -1.98
CA VAL A 128 0.38 3.83 -2.04
C VAL A 128 1.36 2.83 -2.64
N ALA A 129 2.19 3.28 -3.58
CA ALA A 129 3.27 2.42 -4.07
C ALA A 129 4.38 2.33 -3.00
N ASP A 130 5.05 1.19 -2.94
CA ASP A 130 6.24 1.01 -2.09
C ASP A 130 7.44 1.76 -2.68
N HIS A 131 7.63 1.67 -4.00
CA HIS A 131 8.65 2.37 -4.77
C HIS A 131 8.26 2.46 -6.25
N THR A 132 9.04 3.14 -7.06
CA THR A 132 8.91 3.16 -8.52
C THR A 132 9.63 1.96 -9.16
N ALA A 133 9.38 1.70 -10.43
CA ALA A 133 10.01 0.58 -11.16
C ALA A 133 11.52 0.77 -11.43
N GLY A 134 12.05 1.98 -11.25
CA GLY A 134 13.46 2.26 -11.47
C GLY A 134 13.82 3.64 -10.93
N ALA A 135 14.31 3.68 -9.71
CA ALA A 135 14.80 4.91 -9.07
C ALA A 135 16.30 5.17 -9.30
N ALA A 136 16.96 4.38 -10.14
CA ALA A 136 18.35 4.54 -10.51
C ALA A 136 18.45 5.40 -11.78
N GLY A 137 18.33 6.72 -11.64
CA GLY A 137 18.60 7.67 -12.70
C GLY A 137 20.09 7.99 -12.84
N ASP A 138 20.43 8.90 -13.76
CA ASP A 138 21.81 9.38 -13.99
C ASP A 138 22.29 10.38 -12.93
N GLU A 139 21.37 10.86 -12.08
CA GLU A 139 21.66 11.82 -11.01
C GLU A 139 22.08 11.12 -9.72
N GLU A 140 22.73 11.87 -8.83
CA GLU A 140 23.15 11.37 -7.53
C GLU A 140 21.99 10.82 -6.68
N ILE A 141 20.84 11.49 -6.73
CA ILE A 141 19.51 11.00 -6.33
C ILE A 141 18.50 11.57 -7.33
N ASP A 142 17.88 10.71 -8.11
CA ASP A 142 16.82 11.06 -9.06
C ASP A 142 15.49 11.29 -8.31
N LEU A 143 15.12 12.57 -8.13
CA LEU A 143 13.90 12.92 -7.42
C LEU A 143 12.62 12.50 -8.17
N GLU A 144 12.61 12.66 -9.49
CA GLU A 144 11.46 12.26 -10.32
C GLU A 144 11.26 10.76 -10.31
N GLY A 145 12.37 10.01 -10.34
CA GLY A 145 12.38 8.56 -10.22
C GLY A 145 11.87 8.02 -8.87
N HIS A 146 11.68 8.87 -7.86
CA HIS A 146 11.11 8.51 -6.56
C HIS A 146 9.65 8.96 -6.39
N HIS A 147 9.06 9.59 -7.40
CA HIS A 147 7.68 10.07 -7.32
C HIS A 147 6.68 8.91 -7.46
N ILE A 148 5.96 8.60 -6.39
CA ILE A 148 4.97 7.53 -6.30
C ILE A 148 3.56 8.09 -6.10
N PRO A 149 2.50 7.41 -6.56
CA PRO A 149 1.13 7.79 -6.27
C PRO A 149 0.75 7.44 -4.83
N TRP A 150 -0.07 8.31 -4.22
CA TRP A 150 -0.76 8.06 -2.96
C TRP A 150 -2.21 8.51 -3.07
N ILE A 151 -3.15 7.59 -2.86
CA ILE A 151 -4.59 7.82 -2.99
C ILE A 151 -5.27 7.38 -1.70
N ILE A 152 -6.12 8.27 -1.15
CA ILE A 152 -7.04 7.95 -0.06
C ILE A 152 -8.45 7.92 -0.64
N TYR A 153 -9.10 6.77 -0.57
CA TYR A 153 -10.45 6.56 -1.07
C TYR A 153 -11.39 6.18 0.07
N ALA A 154 -12.31 7.06 0.40
CA ALA A 154 -13.34 6.86 1.43
C ALA A 154 -14.53 7.80 1.14
N PRO A 155 -15.38 7.48 0.14
CA PRO A 155 -16.33 8.42 -0.44
C PRO A 155 -17.37 8.96 0.54
N LYS A 156 -17.64 8.25 1.64
CA LYS A 156 -18.55 8.70 2.69
C LYS A 156 -17.86 9.50 3.82
N LEU A 157 -16.53 9.40 3.92
CA LEU A 157 -15.78 9.95 5.05
C LEU A 157 -14.89 11.13 4.64
N VAL A 158 -14.39 11.12 3.41
CA VAL A 158 -13.39 12.09 2.94
C VAL A 158 -13.89 12.79 1.68
N LYS A 159 -13.86 14.13 1.68
CA LYS A 159 -14.20 14.94 0.51
C LYS A 159 -13.09 14.82 -0.54
N ALA A 160 -13.49 14.54 -1.79
CA ALA A 160 -12.55 14.45 -2.91
C ALA A 160 -11.80 15.79 -3.11
N ARG A 161 -10.48 15.71 -3.16
CA ARG A 161 -9.57 16.82 -3.48
C ARG A 161 -8.24 16.29 -3.98
N ARG A 162 -7.52 17.12 -4.71
CA ARG A 162 -6.13 16.87 -5.09
C ARG A 162 -5.20 17.68 -4.18
N ILE A 163 -4.08 17.09 -3.81
CA ILE A 163 -3.00 17.75 -3.06
C ILE A 163 -1.76 17.71 -3.96
N ASP A 164 -1.31 18.87 -4.39
CA ASP A 164 -0.19 19.02 -5.31
C ASP A 164 1.15 19.23 -4.60
N MET A 165 1.09 19.48 -3.29
CA MET A 165 2.28 19.65 -2.48
C MET A 165 2.99 18.30 -2.27
N PRO A 166 4.34 18.24 -2.43
CA PRO A 166 5.08 17.01 -2.15
C PRO A 166 4.95 16.57 -0.69
N VAL A 167 4.76 15.27 -0.50
CA VAL A 167 4.65 14.62 0.80
C VAL A 167 5.61 13.44 0.86
N SER A 168 5.96 13.00 2.06
CA SER A 168 6.79 11.82 2.25
C SER A 168 5.93 10.58 2.44
N GLN A 169 6.42 9.42 2.00
CA GLN A 169 5.79 8.12 2.32
C GLN A 169 5.68 7.89 3.84
N LEU A 170 6.57 8.50 4.63
CA LEU A 170 6.51 8.49 6.09
C LEU A 170 5.26 9.18 6.67
N ASP A 171 4.61 10.05 5.89
CA ASP A 171 3.43 10.82 6.30
C ASP A 171 2.13 10.02 6.21
N VAL A 172 2.15 8.85 5.58
CA VAL A 172 0.96 8.02 5.38
C VAL A 172 0.29 7.67 6.70
N LEU A 173 1.03 7.09 7.64
CA LEU A 173 0.45 6.68 8.92
C LEU A 173 0.00 7.86 9.79
N PRO A 174 0.80 8.91 10.02
CA PRO A 174 0.33 10.09 10.76
C PRO A 174 -0.93 10.72 10.16
N THR A 175 -1.02 10.79 8.83
CA THR A 175 -2.20 11.35 8.15
C THR A 175 -3.45 10.48 8.38
N LEU A 176 -3.30 9.16 8.36
CA LEU A 176 -4.40 8.25 8.67
C LEU A 176 -4.86 8.36 10.12
N LEU A 177 -3.92 8.49 11.06
CA LEU A 177 -4.25 8.69 12.46
C LEU A 177 -4.99 10.04 12.67
N GLY A 178 -4.58 11.10 11.97
CA GLY A 178 -5.29 12.37 11.96
C GLY A 178 -6.72 12.26 11.40
N LEU A 179 -6.90 11.59 10.26
CA LEU A 179 -8.23 11.33 9.67
C LEU A 179 -9.14 10.51 10.60
N LEU A 180 -8.57 9.63 11.40
CA LEU A 180 -9.28 8.80 12.37
C LEU A 180 -9.46 9.49 13.73
N ASN A 181 -9.01 10.73 13.89
CA ASN A 181 -9.06 11.52 15.14
C ASN A 181 -8.41 10.78 16.32
N PHE A 182 -7.26 10.16 16.08
CA PHE A 182 -6.49 9.54 17.17
C PHE A 182 -5.69 10.60 17.93
N ASP A 183 -5.76 10.53 19.25
CA ASP A 183 -4.78 11.17 20.14
C ASP A 183 -3.66 10.17 20.39
N TYR A 184 -2.41 10.52 20.08
CA TYR A 184 -1.27 9.64 20.26
C TYR A 184 0.05 10.38 20.47
N GLU A 185 0.95 9.76 21.18
CA GLU A 185 2.35 10.16 21.27
C GLU A 185 3.18 9.26 20.35
N SER A 186 4.06 9.83 19.56
CA SER A 186 4.90 9.06 18.66
C SER A 186 6.31 9.62 18.52
N ARG A 187 7.20 8.79 17.96
CA ARG A 187 8.53 9.16 17.49
C ARG A 187 8.61 9.11 15.96
N PHE A 188 7.48 9.25 15.28
CA PHE A 188 7.45 9.24 13.82
C PHE A 188 8.17 10.46 13.27
N TYR A 189 8.96 10.25 12.22
CA TYR A 189 9.49 11.34 11.39
C TYR A 189 8.42 11.93 10.45
N GLY A 190 7.37 11.17 10.17
CA GLY A 190 6.23 11.59 9.38
C GLY A 190 5.35 12.59 10.12
N GLN A 191 4.58 13.35 9.37
CA GLN A 191 3.62 14.34 9.85
C GLN A 191 2.26 14.10 9.20
N ASP A 192 1.19 14.61 9.81
CA ASP A 192 -0.12 14.62 9.16
C ASP A 192 -0.11 15.60 7.98
N ALA A 193 -0.11 15.06 6.75
CA ALA A 193 -0.08 15.86 5.52
C ALA A 193 -1.37 16.66 5.29
N LEU A 194 -2.42 16.43 6.07
CA LEU A 194 -3.68 17.17 6.02
C LEU A 194 -3.78 18.25 7.09
N SER A 195 -2.83 18.31 8.03
CA SER A 195 -2.77 19.34 9.05
C SER A 195 -2.53 20.73 8.43
N PRO A 196 -3.17 21.79 8.95
CA PRO A 196 -2.86 23.16 8.55
C PRO A 196 -1.39 23.56 8.79
N ASP A 197 -0.74 22.93 9.76
CA ASP A 197 0.64 23.21 10.14
C ASP A 197 1.65 22.31 9.42
N TYR A 198 1.20 21.55 8.43
CA TYR A 198 2.08 20.63 7.68
C TYR A 198 3.14 21.41 6.88
N GLU A 199 4.39 21.06 7.09
CA GLU A 199 5.51 21.57 6.29
C GLU A 199 5.95 20.55 5.25
N SER A 200 5.79 20.88 3.97
CA SER A 200 6.18 20.00 2.86
C SER A 200 7.68 19.67 2.90
N ARG A 201 7.99 18.41 3.06
CA ARG A 201 9.33 17.83 2.96
C ARG A 201 9.22 16.35 2.64
N PHE A 202 10.29 15.79 2.09
CA PHE A 202 10.35 14.37 1.84
C PHE A 202 11.78 13.83 1.91
N PHE A 203 11.86 12.54 2.12
CA PHE A 203 13.10 11.77 2.12
C PHE A 203 13.12 10.87 0.89
N VAL A 204 14.29 10.77 0.30
CA VAL A 204 14.60 9.84 -0.79
C VAL A 204 15.89 9.11 -0.46
N SER A 205 16.01 7.86 -0.86
CA SER A 205 17.22 7.10 -0.57
C SER A 205 17.55 6.11 -1.68
N ASN A 206 18.82 5.83 -1.80
CA ASN A 206 19.35 4.68 -2.50
C ASN A 206 20.24 3.87 -1.55
N PHE A 207 20.93 2.84 -2.05
CA PHE A 207 21.78 1.97 -1.22
C PHE A 207 22.91 2.68 -0.46
N GLN A 208 23.28 3.89 -0.84
CA GLN A 208 24.48 4.58 -0.34
C GLN A 208 24.19 5.97 0.22
N LYS A 209 23.03 6.55 -0.08
CA LYS A 209 22.75 7.95 0.17
C LYS A 209 21.33 8.15 0.67
N ILE A 210 21.18 9.15 1.53
CA ILE A 210 19.87 9.64 1.96
C ILE A 210 19.78 11.11 1.56
N GLY A 211 18.75 11.45 0.80
CA GLY A 211 18.40 12.84 0.46
C GLY A 211 17.26 13.33 1.35
N TYR A 212 17.34 14.56 1.78
CA TYR A 212 16.28 15.29 2.43
C TYR A 212 15.98 16.55 1.61
N VAL A 213 14.72 16.73 1.23
CA VAL A 213 14.27 17.87 0.43
C VAL A 213 13.21 18.63 1.20
N LYS A 214 13.38 19.95 1.30
CA LYS A 214 12.44 20.90 1.90
C LYS A 214 12.52 22.22 1.16
N ASN A 215 11.35 22.82 0.84
CA ASN A 215 11.23 24.14 0.19
C ASN A 215 12.08 24.26 -1.11
N GLY A 216 12.14 23.22 -1.90
CA GLY A 216 12.89 23.20 -3.16
C GLY A 216 14.43 23.11 -3.00
N ALA A 217 14.95 23.01 -1.78
CA ALA A 217 16.37 22.77 -1.50
C ALA A 217 16.57 21.35 -0.97
N GLY A 218 17.66 20.71 -1.37
CA GLY A 218 18.01 19.35 -0.96
C GLY A 218 19.39 19.23 -0.33
N VAL A 219 19.53 18.31 0.61
CA VAL A 219 20.80 17.89 1.21
C VAL A 219 20.95 16.38 1.06
N ILE A 220 22.12 15.93 0.64
CA ILE A 220 22.46 14.51 0.49
C ILE A 220 23.52 14.14 1.51
N LEU A 221 23.22 13.12 2.31
CA LEU A 221 24.17 12.44 3.19
C LEU A 221 24.75 11.23 2.44
N LYS A 222 26.08 11.11 2.49
CA LYS A 222 26.86 10.02 1.85
C LYS A 222 27.44 9.10 2.91
#